data_301b7e05daf48aa4309aeb662a7d7bc6
#
_entry.id   301b7e05daf48aa4309aeb662a7d7bc6
#
_cell.length_a   1.000
_cell.length_b   1.000
_cell.length_c   1.000
_cell.angle_alpha   90.00
_cell.angle_beta   90.00
_cell.angle_gamma   90.00
#
_symmetry.space_group_name_H-M   'P 1'
#
loop_
_entity.id
_entity.type
_entity.pdbx_description
1 polymer ?
#
loop_
_entity_poly.entity_id
_entity_poly.type
_entity_poly.pdbx_seq_one_letter_code
_entity_poly.pdbx_strand_id
1 'polypeptide(L)'
;VTRASNTFRALRHPNFRLWFVGQTISLIGSWMQTMAQQVLVYRLTGSAAALGMVNFVALIPLIPFSLWGGSLVDRLPKRRVLIVVQWLMLIQAALLGGLAWAGLVKVWHVYLLSFLLGAVNAVDLPARQAFTTDMVEGKEDLTNAIGLNSAMFNAARAIGPALAGLVVAAVG
;
A
#
# COMPACT_ATOMS: atom_id res chain seq x y z
N VAL A 1 -4.89 24.16 27.69
CA VAL A 1 -4.53 22.77 27.28
C VAL A 1 -4.31 22.77 25.78
N THR A 2 -3.08 22.56 25.40
CA THR A 2 -2.48 22.85 24.10
C THR A 2 -3.09 22.05 22.95
N ARG A 3 -3.39 22.70 21.81
CA ARG A 3 -3.87 22.11 20.54
C ARG A 3 -3.04 20.87 20.09
N ALA A 4 -1.75 20.83 20.41
CA ALA A 4 -0.87 19.71 20.09
C ALA A 4 -1.24 18.40 20.82
N SER A 5 -1.84 18.44 22.00
CA SER A 5 -2.28 17.24 22.73
C SER A 5 -3.48 16.55 22.05
N ASN A 6 -4.25 17.29 21.25
CA ASN A 6 -5.40 16.76 20.55
C ASN A 6 -5.02 16.17 19.16
N THR A 7 -3.92 16.62 18.56
CA THR A 7 -3.47 16.17 17.23
C THR A 7 -3.04 14.70 17.21
N PHE A 8 -2.51 14.19 18.33
CA PHE A 8 -2.03 12.82 18.46
C PHE A 8 -2.85 11.96 19.43
N ARG A 9 -4.10 12.35 19.65
CA ARG A 9 -4.97 11.75 20.66
C ARG A 9 -5.23 10.27 20.38
N ALA A 10 -5.44 9.88 19.14
CA ALA A 10 -5.66 8.48 18.74
C ALA A 10 -4.44 7.59 19.03
N LEU A 11 -3.20 8.11 19.04
CA LEU A 11 -2.00 7.37 19.39
C LEU A 11 -1.89 6.97 20.87
N ARG A 12 -2.82 7.45 21.72
CA ARG A 12 -2.94 6.99 23.11
C ARG A 12 -3.45 5.55 23.19
N HIS A 13 -4.22 5.10 22.18
CA HIS A 13 -4.67 3.72 22.06
C HIS A 13 -3.49 2.84 21.63
N PRO A 14 -3.02 1.88 22.47
CA PRO A 14 -1.80 1.12 22.18
C PRO A 14 -1.91 0.28 20.91
N ASN A 15 -3.08 -0.28 20.63
CA ASN A 15 -3.34 -1.05 19.41
C ASN A 15 -3.26 -0.17 18.15
N PHE A 16 -3.85 1.03 18.19
CA PHE A 16 -3.77 1.98 17.08
C PHE A 16 -2.34 2.47 16.85
N ARG A 17 -1.60 2.76 17.92
CA ARG A 17 -0.19 3.19 17.82
C ARG A 17 0.68 2.12 17.16
N LEU A 18 0.56 0.87 17.58
CA LEU A 18 1.34 -0.25 17.02
C LEU A 18 0.99 -0.44 15.53
N TRP A 19 -0.30 -0.43 15.22
CA TRP A 19 -0.79 -0.51 13.84
C TRP A 19 -0.27 0.67 13.00
N PHE A 20 -0.35 1.89 13.52
CA PHE A 20 0.07 3.10 12.81
C PHE A 20 1.55 3.06 12.40
N VAL A 21 2.43 2.63 13.31
CA VAL A 21 3.87 2.49 13.02
C VAL A 21 4.11 1.41 11.94
N GLY A 22 3.54 0.22 12.11
CA GLY A 22 3.68 -0.85 11.13
C GLY A 22 3.11 -0.47 9.76
N GLN A 23 1.97 0.23 9.76
CA GLN A 23 1.32 0.70 8.55
C GLN A 23 2.13 1.79 7.83
N THR A 24 2.77 2.69 8.58
CA THR A 24 3.64 3.73 8.00
C THR A 24 4.80 3.08 7.23
N ILE A 25 5.47 2.10 7.83
CA ILE A 25 6.57 1.37 7.20
C ILE A 25 6.09 0.64 5.93
N SER A 26 4.95 -0.05 6.04
CA SER A 26 4.34 -0.79 4.91
C SER A 26 3.97 0.14 3.75
N LEU A 27 3.38 1.29 4.03
CA LEU A 27 3.00 2.27 3.01
C LEU A 27 4.21 2.89 2.31
N ILE A 28 5.25 3.25 3.07
CA ILE A 28 6.51 3.75 2.49
C ILE A 28 7.07 2.71 1.53
N GLY A 29 7.16 1.44 1.94
CA GLY A 29 7.62 0.34 1.10
C GLY A 29 6.77 0.16 -0.16
N SER A 30 5.45 0.25 -0.06
CA SER A 30 4.54 0.15 -1.21
C SER A 30 4.74 1.28 -2.22
N TRP A 31 4.95 2.51 -1.75
CA TRP A 31 5.25 3.65 -2.63
C TRP A 31 6.65 3.55 -3.25
N MET A 32 7.64 3.04 -2.50
CA MET A 32 8.97 2.71 -3.04
C MET A 32 8.87 1.69 -4.16
N GLN A 33 8.12 0.60 -3.94
CA GLN A 33 7.89 -0.44 -4.95
C GLN A 33 7.21 0.12 -6.21
N THR A 34 6.20 0.98 -6.06
CA THR A 34 5.51 1.61 -7.18
C THR A 34 6.50 2.41 -8.05
N MET A 35 7.37 3.19 -7.44
CA MET A 35 8.40 3.95 -8.17
C MET A 35 9.43 3.04 -8.83
N ALA A 36 9.97 2.06 -8.10
CA ALA A 36 10.95 1.11 -8.62
C ALA A 36 10.39 0.31 -9.81
N GLN A 37 9.13 -0.09 -9.73
CA GLN A 37 8.43 -0.82 -10.80
C GLN A 37 8.29 0.04 -12.06
N GLN A 38 7.99 1.34 -11.94
CA GLN A 38 7.92 2.25 -13.08
C GLN A 38 9.30 2.44 -13.73
N VAL A 39 10.35 2.63 -12.93
CA VAL A 39 11.73 2.70 -13.43
C VAL A 39 12.11 1.41 -14.17
N LEU A 40 11.80 0.26 -13.58
CA LEU A 40 12.06 -1.05 -14.19
C LEU A 40 11.37 -1.20 -15.57
N VAL A 41 10.08 -0.86 -15.66
CA VAL A 41 9.33 -0.94 -16.92
C VAL A 41 9.91 0.02 -17.95
N TYR A 42 10.27 1.23 -17.55
CA TYR A 42 10.89 2.17 -18.47
C TYR A 42 12.24 1.68 -18.99
N ARG A 43 13.08 1.09 -18.14
CA ARG A 43 14.35 0.45 -18.54
C ARG A 43 14.17 -0.72 -19.50
N LEU A 44 13.10 -1.51 -19.32
CA LEU A 44 12.81 -2.67 -20.17
C LEU A 44 12.23 -2.29 -21.54
N THR A 45 11.52 -1.14 -21.64
CA THR A 45 10.71 -0.82 -22.83
C THR A 45 11.08 0.49 -23.53
N GLY A 46 11.68 1.44 -22.80
CA GLY A 46 11.87 2.81 -23.28
C GLY A 46 10.56 3.58 -23.55
N SER A 47 9.40 3.04 -23.13
CA SER A 47 8.09 3.52 -23.54
C SER A 47 7.27 4.11 -22.38
N ALA A 48 6.86 5.37 -22.52
CA ALA A 48 5.91 6.00 -21.61
C ALA A 48 4.51 5.32 -21.65
N ALA A 49 4.11 4.79 -22.80
CA ALA A 49 2.85 4.04 -22.93
C ALA A 49 2.86 2.77 -22.07
N ALA A 50 4.01 2.08 -21.95
CA ALA A 50 4.13 0.92 -21.08
C ALA A 50 3.95 1.26 -19.60
N LEU A 51 4.37 2.45 -19.14
CA LEU A 51 4.11 2.95 -17.77
C LEU A 51 2.61 3.14 -17.53
N GLY A 52 1.92 3.75 -18.50
CA GLY A 52 0.46 3.89 -18.46
C GLY A 52 -0.25 2.53 -18.38
N MET A 53 0.25 1.55 -19.17
CA MET A 53 -0.32 0.21 -19.19
C MET A 53 -0.17 -0.52 -17.83
N VAL A 54 0.95 -0.39 -17.13
CA VAL A 54 1.13 -0.94 -15.78
C VAL A 54 0.06 -0.42 -14.83
N ASN A 55 -0.16 0.90 -14.82
CA ASN A 55 -1.17 1.52 -13.97
C ASN A 55 -2.59 1.09 -14.38
N PHE A 56 -2.87 1.05 -15.67
CA PHE A 56 -4.16 0.61 -16.20
C PHE A 56 -4.47 -0.83 -15.79
N VAL A 57 -3.52 -1.75 -15.98
CA VAL A 57 -3.67 -3.16 -15.64
C VAL A 57 -3.89 -3.35 -14.12
N ALA A 58 -3.25 -2.54 -13.28
CA ALA A 58 -3.48 -2.56 -11.83
C ALA A 58 -4.89 -2.08 -11.44
N LEU A 59 -5.51 -1.21 -12.25
CA LEU A 59 -6.86 -0.71 -12.00
C LEU A 59 -7.97 -1.67 -12.48
N ILE A 60 -7.71 -2.53 -13.46
CA ILE A 60 -8.70 -3.46 -13.99
C ILE A 60 -9.36 -4.31 -12.89
N PRO A 61 -8.61 -4.97 -12.00
CA PRO A 61 -9.23 -5.79 -10.95
C PRO A 61 -9.86 -4.96 -9.83
N LEU A 62 -9.46 -3.69 -9.69
CA LEU A 62 -9.95 -2.84 -8.60
C LEU A 62 -11.47 -2.66 -8.65
N ILE A 63 -12.04 -2.45 -9.84
CA ILE A 63 -13.48 -2.21 -10.02
C ILE A 63 -14.31 -3.43 -9.60
N PRO A 64 -14.16 -4.62 -10.21
CA PRO A 64 -14.96 -5.78 -9.84
C PRO A 64 -14.67 -6.27 -8.42
N PHE A 65 -13.40 -6.29 -7.99
CA PHE A 65 -13.05 -6.79 -6.66
C PHE A 65 -13.37 -5.83 -5.53
N SER A 66 -13.52 -4.51 -5.76
CA SER A 66 -13.95 -3.57 -4.72
C SER A 66 -15.39 -3.80 -4.29
N LEU A 67 -16.26 -4.19 -5.23
CA LEU A 67 -17.67 -4.53 -4.93
C LEU A 67 -17.77 -5.78 -4.05
N TRP A 68 -16.93 -6.78 -4.29
CA TRP A 68 -16.89 -8.03 -3.54
C TRP A 68 -16.04 -7.91 -2.26
N GLY A 69 -14.97 -7.12 -2.33
CA GLY A 69 -14.01 -6.93 -1.23
C GLY A 69 -14.66 -6.32 0.01
N GLY A 70 -15.55 -5.34 -0.16
CA GLY A 70 -16.31 -4.76 0.95
C GLY A 70 -17.15 -5.80 1.68
N SER A 71 -17.97 -6.58 0.94
CA SER A 71 -18.80 -7.62 1.53
C SER A 71 -18.00 -8.78 2.17
N LEU A 72 -16.83 -9.08 1.63
CA LEU A 72 -15.91 -10.08 2.20
C LEU A 72 -15.30 -9.59 3.51
N VAL A 73 -14.87 -8.33 3.56
CA VAL A 73 -14.29 -7.71 4.76
C VAL A 73 -15.30 -7.63 5.90
N ASP A 74 -16.58 -7.38 5.58
CA ASP A 74 -17.64 -7.31 6.60
C ASP A 74 -17.92 -8.67 7.26
N ARG A 75 -17.66 -9.78 6.56
CA ARG A 75 -17.91 -11.15 7.04
C ARG A 75 -16.72 -11.80 7.74
N LEU A 76 -15.53 -11.30 7.54
CA LEU A 76 -14.30 -11.91 8.04
C LEU A 76 -13.65 -11.08 9.15
N PRO A 77 -12.87 -11.72 10.06
CA PRO A 77 -12.07 -10.99 11.03
C PRO A 77 -11.06 -10.10 10.32
N LYS A 78 -11.27 -8.79 10.35
CA LYS A 78 -10.48 -7.76 9.63
C LYS A 78 -8.97 -7.91 9.82
N ARG A 79 -8.54 -8.25 11.04
CA ARG A 79 -7.12 -8.52 11.34
C ARG A 79 -6.56 -9.66 10.50
N ARG A 80 -7.31 -10.76 10.31
CA ARG A 80 -6.86 -11.91 9.51
C ARG A 80 -6.79 -11.53 8.03
N VAL A 81 -7.79 -10.81 7.54
CA VAL A 81 -7.81 -10.30 6.16
C VAL A 81 -6.55 -9.46 5.90
N LEU A 82 -6.25 -8.49 6.79
CA LEU A 82 -5.05 -7.64 6.64
C LEU A 82 -3.75 -8.44 6.68
N ILE A 83 -3.64 -9.45 7.54
CA ILE A 83 -2.44 -10.31 7.58
C ILE A 83 -2.26 -11.06 6.26
N VAL A 84 -3.32 -11.67 5.73
CA VAL A 84 -3.27 -12.38 4.44
C VAL A 84 -2.88 -11.44 3.31
N VAL A 85 -3.52 -10.27 3.25
CA VAL A 85 -3.23 -9.24 2.25
C VAL A 85 -1.77 -8.80 2.30
N GLN A 86 -1.21 -8.56 3.49
CA GLN A 86 0.19 -8.17 3.65
C GLN A 86 1.16 -9.27 3.20
N TRP A 87 0.84 -10.54 3.46
CA TRP A 87 1.62 -11.67 2.93
C TRP A 87 1.57 -11.76 1.41
N LEU A 88 0.39 -11.55 0.81
CA LEU A 88 0.25 -11.53 -0.66
C LEU A 88 1.06 -10.40 -1.29
N MET A 89 1.02 -9.20 -0.69
CA MET A 89 1.83 -8.06 -1.14
C MET A 89 3.33 -8.35 -1.02
N LEU A 90 3.77 -8.95 0.10
CA LEU A 90 5.17 -9.33 0.31
C LEU A 90 5.64 -10.35 -0.73
N ILE A 91 4.85 -11.40 -0.97
CA ILE A 91 5.16 -12.43 -1.97
C ILE A 91 5.26 -11.81 -3.36
N GLN A 92 4.30 -10.95 -3.73
CA GLN A 92 4.29 -10.26 -5.01
C GLN A 92 5.55 -9.39 -5.18
N ALA A 93 5.92 -8.61 -4.15
CA ALA A 93 7.12 -7.77 -4.17
C ALA A 93 8.41 -8.60 -4.25
N ALA A 94 8.48 -9.71 -3.50
CA ALA A 94 9.62 -10.63 -3.52
C ALA A 94 9.78 -11.32 -4.88
N LEU A 95 8.68 -11.74 -5.51
CA LEU A 95 8.70 -12.32 -6.85
C LEU A 95 9.21 -11.31 -7.88
N LEU A 96 8.69 -10.08 -7.87
CA LEU A 96 9.14 -9.04 -8.79
C LEU A 96 10.62 -8.69 -8.58
N GLY A 97 11.02 -8.50 -7.33
CA GLY A 97 12.41 -8.20 -6.97
C GLY A 97 13.37 -9.34 -7.33
N GLY A 98 12.97 -10.60 -7.05
CA GLY A 98 13.75 -11.79 -7.40
C GLY A 98 13.93 -11.96 -8.91
N LEU A 99 12.87 -11.77 -9.69
CA LEU A 99 12.94 -11.79 -11.15
C LEU A 99 13.84 -10.68 -11.72
N ALA A 100 13.75 -9.48 -11.12
CA ALA A 100 14.58 -8.34 -11.52
C ALA A 100 16.06 -8.60 -11.20
N TRP A 101 16.35 -9.10 -10.00
CA TRP A 101 17.73 -9.42 -9.59
C TRP A 101 18.35 -10.55 -10.41
N ALA A 102 17.55 -11.58 -10.74
CA ALA A 102 18.00 -12.68 -11.60
C ALA A 102 18.15 -12.28 -13.08
N GLY A 103 17.79 -11.06 -13.48
CA GLY A 103 17.80 -10.63 -14.88
C GLY A 103 16.75 -11.32 -15.76
N LEU A 104 15.79 -12.01 -15.15
CA LEU A 104 14.75 -12.80 -15.84
C LEU A 104 13.44 -12.02 -16.03
N VAL A 105 13.35 -10.80 -15.50
CA VAL A 105 12.15 -10.00 -15.57
C VAL A 105 11.82 -9.61 -17.01
N LYS A 106 10.55 -9.79 -17.38
CA LYS A 106 9.98 -9.35 -18.67
C LYS A 106 8.77 -8.46 -18.38
N VAL A 107 8.40 -7.62 -19.33
CA VAL A 107 7.28 -6.67 -19.19
C VAL A 107 5.97 -7.37 -18.78
N TRP A 108 5.68 -8.52 -19.34
CA TRP A 108 4.46 -9.27 -19.00
C TRP A 108 4.44 -9.76 -17.54
N HIS A 109 5.61 -10.08 -16.94
CA HIS A 109 5.68 -10.38 -15.49
C HIS A 109 5.23 -9.19 -14.68
N VAL A 110 5.67 -8.00 -15.07
CA VAL A 110 5.29 -6.76 -14.37
C VAL A 110 3.78 -6.50 -14.50
N TYR A 111 3.21 -6.69 -15.69
CA TYR A 111 1.76 -6.53 -15.89
C TYR A 111 0.96 -7.54 -15.07
N LEU A 112 1.34 -8.82 -15.07
CA LEU A 112 0.68 -9.84 -14.27
C LEU A 112 0.73 -9.54 -12.78
N LEU A 113 1.91 -9.20 -12.27
CA LEU A 113 2.11 -8.88 -10.85
C LEU A 113 1.41 -7.57 -10.45
N SER A 114 1.27 -6.60 -11.38
CA SER A 114 0.48 -5.38 -11.16
C SER A 114 -1.01 -5.67 -11.09
N PHE A 115 -1.52 -6.57 -11.94
CA PHE A 115 -2.91 -7.03 -11.88
C PHE A 115 -3.22 -7.69 -10.54
N LEU A 116 -2.36 -8.62 -10.10
CA LEU A 116 -2.52 -9.29 -8.80
C LEU A 116 -2.46 -8.30 -7.64
N LEU A 117 -1.54 -7.34 -7.69
CA LEU A 117 -1.44 -6.29 -6.68
C LEU A 117 -2.72 -5.42 -6.64
N GLY A 118 -3.28 -5.09 -7.80
CA GLY A 118 -4.54 -4.37 -7.91
C GLY A 118 -5.71 -5.13 -7.28
N ALA A 119 -5.80 -6.45 -7.51
CA ALA A 119 -6.81 -7.31 -6.89
C ALA A 119 -6.66 -7.36 -5.36
N VAL A 120 -5.44 -7.46 -4.85
CA VAL A 120 -5.14 -7.44 -3.41
C VAL A 120 -5.51 -6.08 -2.80
N ASN A 121 -5.17 -4.97 -3.48
CA ASN A 121 -5.51 -3.62 -3.03
C ASN A 121 -7.02 -3.37 -2.95
N ALA A 122 -7.82 -4.00 -3.80
CA ALA A 122 -9.28 -3.89 -3.77
C ALA A 122 -9.89 -4.43 -2.46
N VAL A 123 -9.22 -5.38 -1.80
CA VAL A 123 -9.62 -5.90 -0.48
C VAL A 123 -8.91 -5.13 0.64
N ASP A 124 -7.65 -4.75 0.45
CA ASP A 124 -6.84 -4.07 1.46
C ASP A 124 -7.41 -2.72 1.87
N LEU A 125 -7.83 -1.90 0.90
CA LEU A 125 -8.34 -0.55 1.17
C LEU A 125 -9.56 -0.54 2.11
N PRO A 126 -10.66 -1.27 1.83
CA PRO A 126 -11.79 -1.33 2.75
C PRO A 126 -11.45 -2.01 4.08
N ALA A 127 -10.60 -3.05 4.08
CA ALA A 127 -10.18 -3.72 5.30
C ALA A 127 -9.41 -2.78 6.26
N ARG A 128 -8.52 -1.96 5.75
CA ARG A 128 -7.79 -0.96 6.54
C ARG A 128 -8.71 0.09 7.13
N GLN A 129 -9.64 0.61 6.33
CA GLN A 129 -10.60 1.62 6.80
C GLN A 129 -11.47 1.06 7.92
N ALA A 130 -12.02 -0.12 7.72
CA ALA A 130 -12.85 -0.80 8.72
C ALA A 130 -12.04 -1.17 9.98
N PHE A 131 -10.78 -1.60 9.85
CA PHE A 131 -9.93 -1.94 10.99
C PHE A 131 -9.53 -0.70 11.80
N THR A 132 -9.30 0.44 11.14
CA THR A 132 -9.01 1.70 11.83
C THR A 132 -10.16 2.12 12.75
N THR A 133 -11.41 1.95 12.32
CA THR A 133 -12.59 2.28 13.13
C THR A 133 -12.74 1.36 14.34
N ASP A 134 -12.33 0.10 14.23
CA ASP A 134 -12.42 -0.88 15.33
C ASP A 134 -11.36 -0.67 16.43
N MET A 135 -10.29 0.07 16.14
CA MET A 135 -9.18 0.27 17.10
C MET A 135 -9.32 1.51 17.97
N VAL A 136 -10.28 2.37 17.68
CA VAL A 136 -10.42 3.67 18.34
C VAL A 136 -11.84 3.82 18.87
N GLU A 137 -11.94 4.17 20.16
CA GLU A 137 -13.21 4.40 20.83
C GLU A 137 -13.52 5.91 20.87
N GLY A 138 -14.77 6.25 20.58
CA GLY A 138 -15.26 7.63 20.64
C GLY A 138 -15.09 8.42 19.33
N LYS A 139 -16.07 9.28 19.05
CA LYS A 139 -16.19 10.03 17.80
C LYS A 139 -15.02 11.01 17.54
N GLU A 140 -14.51 11.63 18.61
CA GLU A 140 -13.40 12.59 18.50
C GLU A 140 -12.08 11.89 18.19
N ASP A 141 -11.82 10.74 18.83
CA ASP A 141 -10.61 9.95 18.59
C ASP A 141 -10.64 9.30 17.22
N LEU A 142 -11.83 8.88 16.74
CA LEU A 142 -12.02 8.39 15.36
C LEU A 142 -11.69 9.48 14.32
N THR A 143 -12.17 10.69 14.50
CA THR A 143 -11.85 11.80 13.60
C THR A 143 -10.35 12.07 13.57
N ASN A 144 -9.69 12.02 14.73
CA ASN A 144 -8.24 12.16 14.83
C ASN A 144 -7.48 11.00 14.15
N ALA A 145 -7.93 9.76 14.34
CA ALA A 145 -7.36 8.58 13.69
C ALA A 145 -7.44 8.65 12.16
N ILE A 146 -8.58 9.10 11.62
CA ILE A 146 -8.75 9.33 10.18
C ILE A 146 -7.80 10.41 9.67
N GLY A 147 -7.65 11.51 10.41
CA GLY A 147 -6.72 12.59 10.08
C GLY A 147 -5.26 12.11 10.06
N LEU A 148 -4.84 11.34 11.08
CA LEU A 148 -3.52 10.75 11.17
C LEU A 148 -3.27 9.75 10.05
N ASN A 149 -4.26 8.92 9.71
CA ASN A 149 -4.16 7.97 8.61
C ASN A 149 -3.98 8.68 7.26
N SER A 150 -4.71 9.76 7.02
CA SER A 150 -4.56 10.59 5.82
C SER A 150 -3.18 11.27 5.76
N ALA A 151 -2.69 11.79 6.88
CA ALA A 151 -1.36 12.39 6.97
C ALA A 151 -0.26 11.36 6.70
N MET A 152 -0.37 10.17 7.29
CA MET A 152 0.53 9.03 7.07
C MET A 152 0.57 8.62 5.60
N PHE A 153 -0.59 8.50 4.95
CA PHE A 153 -0.69 8.14 3.53
C PHE A 153 0.02 9.17 2.64
N ASN A 154 -0.23 10.47 2.87
CA ASN A 154 0.40 11.54 2.09
C ASN A 154 1.91 11.64 2.36
N ALA A 155 2.35 11.47 3.61
CA ALA A 155 3.77 11.42 3.95
C ALA A 155 4.47 10.24 3.27
N ALA A 156 3.89 9.04 3.30
CA ALA A 156 4.43 7.86 2.64
C ALA A 156 4.50 8.03 1.12
N ARG A 157 3.49 8.68 0.52
CA ARG A 157 3.45 9.01 -0.91
C ARG A 157 4.56 9.97 -1.35
N ALA A 158 5.01 10.86 -0.46
CA ALA A 158 6.13 11.75 -0.72
C ALA A 158 7.49 11.09 -0.44
N ILE A 159 7.61 10.41 0.71
CA ILE A 159 8.86 9.81 1.20
C ILE A 159 9.24 8.56 0.39
N GLY A 160 8.28 7.70 0.08
CA GLY A 160 8.52 6.42 -0.60
C GLY A 160 9.25 6.59 -1.94
N PRO A 161 8.72 7.36 -2.91
CA PRO A 161 9.41 7.61 -4.18
C PRO A 161 10.76 8.29 -4.03
N ALA A 162 10.93 9.20 -3.06
CA ALA A 162 12.21 9.84 -2.79
C ALA A 162 13.28 8.83 -2.35
N LEU A 163 12.92 7.94 -1.40
CA LEU A 163 13.81 6.86 -0.96
C LEU A 163 14.09 5.87 -2.10
N ALA A 164 13.08 5.50 -2.89
CA ALA A 164 13.28 4.64 -4.05
C ALA A 164 14.24 5.25 -5.06
N GLY A 165 14.11 6.54 -5.34
CA GLY A 165 15.03 7.28 -6.23
C GLY A 165 16.47 7.25 -5.74
N LEU A 166 16.70 7.45 -4.44
CA LEU A 166 18.03 7.35 -3.83
C LEU A 166 18.63 5.94 -3.96
N VAL A 167 17.82 4.91 -3.68
CA VAL A 167 18.25 3.51 -3.82
C VAL A 167 18.57 3.17 -5.27
N VAL A 168 17.71 3.55 -6.21
CA VAL A 168 17.94 3.33 -7.65
C VAL A 168 19.20 4.07 -8.13
N ALA A 169 19.45 5.29 -7.66
CA ALA A 169 20.67 6.03 -8.00
C ALA A 169 21.94 5.40 -7.42
N ALA A 170 21.85 4.73 -6.28
CA ALA A 170 23.01 4.11 -5.61
C ALA A 170 23.34 2.71 -6.16
N VAL A 171 22.34 1.98 -6.67
CA VAL A 171 22.51 0.59 -7.12
C VAL A 171 22.63 0.49 -8.66
N GLY A 172 22.27 1.55 -9.38
CA GLY A 172 22.30 1.60 -10.85
C GLY A 172 20.95 1.31 -11.46
#